data_13394b2c36417c741265e9b956860b70
#
_entry.id   13394b2c36417c741265e9b956860b70
#
_cell.length_a   1.000
_cell.length_b   1.000
_cell.length_c   1.000
_cell.angle_alpha   90.00
_cell.angle_beta   90.00
_cell.angle_gamma   90.00
#
_symmetry.space_group_name_H-M   'P 1'
#
loop_
_entity.id
_entity.type
_entity.pdbx_description
1 polymer ?
#
loop_
_entity_poly.entity_id
_entity_poly.type
_entity_poly.pdbx_seq_one_letter_code
_entity_poly.pdbx_strand_id
1 'polypeptide(L)'
;VEENPQKAVEYMTRAAEQDYGYAQFKMGDYYFFGCGPCLEDNKKAVEWYEKAVANEIPMAMLRMGDYYLYDYDSLNESEKAFAYFKKAAEYEWYNEGLGICYEMGIGVEDNETEAFKYYTLAADNGNTTSMYRTGLCYYNGVGVKQNYAEAYRWFTDAAGNENIGAAYYLGKMQMYGEGCTPDPEAAVQWL
;
A
#
# COMPACT_ATOMS: atom_id res chain seq x y z
N VAL A 1 0.54 30.84 -12.07
CA VAL A 1 1.79 30.28 -12.60
C VAL A 1 1.37 29.15 -13.52
N GLU A 2 1.68 29.26 -14.83
CA GLU A 2 1.40 28.17 -15.77
C GLU A 2 2.27 26.96 -15.38
N GLU A 3 1.61 25.82 -15.16
CA GLU A 3 2.30 24.55 -14.95
C GLU A 3 3.04 24.17 -16.24
N ASN A 4 4.35 24.07 -16.18
CA ASN A 4 5.17 23.65 -17.29
C ASN A 4 5.83 22.30 -16.99
N PRO A 5 5.21 21.19 -17.43
CA PRO A 5 5.70 19.85 -17.15
C PRO A 5 7.13 19.61 -17.68
N GLN A 6 7.49 20.22 -18.82
CA GLN A 6 8.82 20.08 -19.41
C GLN A 6 9.90 20.66 -18.48
N LYS A 7 9.67 21.87 -17.94
CA LYS A 7 10.61 22.49 -17.00
C LYS A 7 10.69 21.72 -15.68
N ALA A 8 9.56 21.18 -15.21
CA ALA A 8 9.54 20.36 -14.00
C ALA A 8 10.44 19.13 -14.16
N VAL A 9 10.31 18.41 -15.28
CA VAL A 9 11.17 17.25 -15.58
C VAL A 9 12.63 17.67 -15.72
N GLU A 10 12.93 18.80 -16.40
CA GLU A 10 14.31 19.30 -16.55
C GLU A 10 14.96 19.56 -15.18
N TYR A 11 14.30 20.31 -14.30
CA TYR A 11 14.84 20.59 -12.95
C TYR A 11 14.97 19.33 -12.11
N MET A 12 13.99 18.41 -12.21
CA MET A 12 14.01 17.16 -11.48
C MET A 12 15.16 16.26 -11.97
N THR A 13 15.40 16.19 -13.30
CA THR A 13 16.53 15.46 -13.90
C THR A 13 17.86 16.01 -13.37
N ARG A 14 18.03 17.33 -13.39
CA ARG A 14 19.27 17.96 -12.88
C ARG A 14 19.51 17.68 -11.40
N ALA A 15 18.47 17.65 -10.58
CA ALA A 15 18.58 17.32 -9.17
C ALA A 15 18.90 15.81 -8.99
N ALA A 16 18.29 14.94 -9.76
CA ALA A 16 18.51 13.50 -9.71
C ALA A 16 19.94 13.12 -10.15
N GLU A 17 20.49 13.80 -11.16
CA GLU A 17 21.87 13.65 -11.60
C GLU A 17 22.90 14.13 -10.57
N GLN A 18 22.49 15.01 -9.64
CA GLN A 18 23.28 15.44 -8.50
C GLN A 18 23.08 14.55 -7.26
N ASP A 19 22.58 13.34 -7.46
CA ASP A 19 22.37 12.32 -6.43
C ASP A 19 21.32 12.70 -5.36
N TYR A 20 20.36 13.58 -5.70
CA TYR A 20 19.26 13.88 -4.79
C TYR A 20 18.21 12.76 -4.84
N GLY A 21 18.18 11.90 -3.82
CA GLY A 21 17.37 10.67 -3.80
C GLY A 21 15.89 10.86 -4.07
N TYR A 22 15.26 11.91 -3.51
CA TYR A 22 13.85 12.18 -3.78
C TYR A 22 13.60 12.56 -5.26
N ALA A 23 14.53 13.30 -5.89
CA ALA A 23 14.43 13.60 -7.31
C ALA A 23 14.60 12.34 -8.18
N GLN A 24 15.49 11.43 -7.78
CA GLN A 24 15.65 10.11 -8.43
C GLN A 24 14.36 9.30 -8.34
N PHE A 25 13.73 9.24 -7.17
CA PHE A 25 12.41 8.62 -7.01
C PHE A 25 11.37 9.25 -7.95
N LYS A 26 11.29 10.58 -8.01
CA LYS A 26 10.37 11.27 -8.92
C LYS A 26 10.66 11.05 -10.40
N MET A 27 11.93 10.91 -10.79
CA MET A 27 12.29 10.51 -12.15
C MET A 27 11.81 9.10 -12.48
N GLY A 28 11.91 8.18 -11.50
CA GLY A 28 11.30 6.86 -11.61
C GLY A 28 9.80 6.93 -11.87
N ASP A 29 9.06 7.71 -11.05
CA ASP A 29 7.61 7.92 -11.24
C ASP A 29 7.29 8.51 -12.63
N TYR A 30 8.08 9.48 -13.14
CA TYR A 30 7.85 10.07 -14.46
C TYR A 30 7.98 9.06 -15.59
N TYR A 31 8.95 8.17 -15.54
CA TYR A 31 9.10 7.09 -16.52
C TYR A 31 8.09 5.97 -16.33
N PHE A 32 7.71 5.67 -15.11
CA PHE A 32 6.74 4.61 -14.81
C PHE A 32 5.33 4.96 -15.30
N PHE A 33 4.90 6.22 -15.09
CA PHE A 33 3.56 6.70 -15.46
C PHE A 33 3.50 7.45 -16.80
N GLY A 34 4.63 7.64 -17.47
CA GLY A 34 4.67 8.39 -18.73
C GLY A 34 4.28 9.85 -18.58
N CYS A 35 4.83 10.58 -17.61
CA CYS A 35 4.46 11.96 -17.31
C CYS A 35 5.27 13.01 -18.08
N GLY A 36 4.59 14.01 -18.63
CA GLY A 36 5.22 15.15 -19.33
C GLY A 36 5.96 14.71 -20.60
N PRO A 37 7.26 15.04 -20.75
CA PRO A 37 8.07 14.62 -21.89
C PRO A 37 8.59 13.19 -21.78
N CYS A 38 8.43 12.53 -20.61
CA CYS A 38 8.82 11.15 -20.39
C CYS A 38 7.73 10.23 -20.94
N LEU A 39 8.08 9.41 -21.93
CA LEU A 39 7.24 8.28 -22.32
C LEU A 39 7.38 7.17 -21.29
N GLU A 40 6.34 6.37 -21.13
CA GLU A 40 6.38 5.19 -20.27
C GLU A 40 7.56 4.28 -20.65
N ASP A 41 8.43 4.01 -19.68
CA ASP A 41 9.62 3.21 -19.84
C ASP A 41 9.99 2.56 -18.49
N ASN A 42 9.47 1.36 -18.27
CA ASN A 42 9.65 0.64 -17.01
C ASN A 42 11.13 0.33 -16.71
N LYS A 43 11.97 0.13 -17.72
CA LYS A 43 13.40 -0.11 -17.51
C LYS A 43 14.10 1.12 -16.95
N LYS A 44 13.82 2.29 -17.51
CA LYS A 44 14.36 3.54 -16.98
C LYS A 44 13.76 3.88 -15.62
N ALA A 45 12.49 3.58 -15.39
CA ALA A 45 11.87 3.76 -14.09
C ALA A 45 12.63 2.95 -13.01
N VAL A 46 12.89 1.66 -13.27
CA VAL A 46 13.66 0.79 -12.38
C VAL A 46 15.06 1.34 -12.12
N GLU A 47 15.79 1.76 -13.16
CA GLU A 47 17.13 2.35 -13.01
C GLU A 47 17.14 3.58 -12.07
N TRP A 48 16.11 4.42 -12.15
CA TRP A 48 15.99 5.58 -11.26
C TRP A 48 15.54 5.19 -9.85
N TYR A 49 14.63 4.23 -9.72
CA TYR A 49 14.23 3.73 -8.42
C TYR A 49 15.39 3.03 -7.70
N GLU A 50 16.24 2.27 -8.40
CA GLU A 50 17.43 1.65 -7.79
C GLU A 50 18.39 2.70 -7.21
N LYS A 51 18.61 3.82 -7.91
CA LYS A 51 19.40 4.94 -7.38
C LYS A 51 18.75 5.54 -6.14
N ALA A 52 17.43 5.75 -6.17
CA ALA A 52 16.69 6.27 -5.02
C ALA A 52 16.70 5.30 -3.83
N VAL A 53 16.66 3.98 -4.08
CA VAL A 53 16.82 2.94 -3.04
C VAL A 53 18.22 2.99 -2.43
N ALA A 54 19.27 3.23 -3.23
CA ALA A 54 20.63 3.40 -2.73
C ALA A 54 20.76 4.65 -1.83
N ASN A 55 19.93 5.66 -2.07
CA ASN A 55 19.79 6.84 -1.22
C ASN A 55 18.73 6.69 -0.11
N GLU A 56 18.37 5.45 0.22
CA GLU A 56 17.47 5.11 1.33
C GLU A 56 16.08 5.76 1.24
N ILE A 57 15.54 5.97 0.04
CA ILE A 57 14.19 6.52 -0.16
C ILE A 57 13.14 5.40 -0.02
N PRO A 58 12.33 5.38 1.05
CA PRO A 58 11.41 4.27 1.31
C PRO A 58 10.34 4.12 0.25
N MET A 59 9.86 5.22 -0.33
CA MET A 59 8.88 5.20 -1.42
C MET A 59 9.42 4.51 -2.67
N ALA A 60 10.73 4.61 -2.95
CA ALA A 60 11.35 3.88 -4.05
C ALA A 60 11.42 2.38 -3.75
N MET A 61 11.66 2.00 -2.50
CA MET A 61 11.62 0.59 -2.08
C MET A 61 10.22 -0.01 -2.28
N LEU A 62 9.15 0.74 -1.93
CA LEU A 62 7.78 0.32 -2.22
C LEU A 62 7.54 0.14 -3.71
N ARG A 63 7.91 1.14 -4.53
CA ARG A 63 7.74 1.05 -5.99
C ARG A 63 8.46 -0.16 -6.59
N MET A 64 9.66 -0.48 -6.09
CA MET A 64 10.39 -1.66 -6.51
C MET A 64 9.69 -2.95 -6.04
N GLY A 65 9.14 -2.97 -4.82
CA GLY A 65 8.32 -4.07 -4.33
C GLY A 65 7.08 -4.28 -5.22
N ASP A 66 6.34 -3.21 -5.51
CA ASP A 66 5.17 -3.23 -6.39
C ASP A 66 5.53 -3.68 -7.80
N TYR A 67 6.64 -3.18 -8.36
CA TYR A 67 7.12 -3.55 -9.68
C TYR A 67 7.34 -5.07 -9.78
N TYR A 68 8.08 -5.65 -8.86
CA TYR A 68 8.34 -7.10 -8.85
C TYR A 68 7.11 -7.94 -8.44
N LEU A 69 6.14 -7.35 -7.75
CA LEU A 69 4.90 -8.02 -7.40
C LEU A 69 3.95 -8.14 -8.61
N TYR A 70 3.89 -7.09 -9.45
CA TYR A 70 2.92 -6.96 -10.54
C TYR A 70 3.55 -7.10 -11.93
N ASP A 71 4.89 -7.29 -12.03
CA ASP A 71 5.55 -7.49 -13.32
C ASP A 71 5.22 -8.86 -13.89
N TYR A 72 4.33 -8.84 -14.86
CA TYR A 72 3.82 -10.03 -15.56
C TYR A 72 4.88 -10.74 -16.41
N ASP A 73 6.05 -10.14 -16.65
CA ASP A 73 7.10 -10.70 -17.50
C ASP A 73 8.09 -11.62 -16.76
N SER A 74 8.10 -11.63 -15.42
CA SER A 74 9.01 -12.45 -14.64
C SER A 74 8.34 -13.24 -13.53
N LEU A 75 7.87 -14.43 -13.84
CA LEU A 75 7.27 -15.42 -12.93
C LEU A 75 8.14 -15.85 -11.73
N ASN A 76 9.28 -15.19 -11.48
CA ASN A 76 10.28 -15.68 -10.50
C ASN A 76 10.91 -14.59 -9.63
N GLU A 77 10.30 -13.41 -9.49
CA GLU A 77 10.90 -12.32 -8.72
C GLU A 77 10.16 -12.01 -7.41
N SER A 78 9.29 -12.91 -6.96
CA SER A 78 8.55 -12.78 -5.69
C SER A 78 9.48 -12.59 -4.49
N GLU A 79 10.66 -13.23 -4.49
CA GLU A 79 11.66 -13.02 -3.44
C GLU A 79 12.23 -11.59 -3.45
N LYS A 80 12.36 -10.98 -4.64
CA LYS A 80 12.79 -9.57 -4.74
C LYS A 80 11.70 -8.63 -4.25
N ALA A 81 10.43 -8.88 -4.61
CA ALA A 81 9.31 -8.11 -4.09
C ALA A 81 9.30 -8.11 -2.56
N PHE A 82 9.38 -9.30 -1.95
CA PHE A 82 9.48 -9.46 -0.50
C PHE A 82 10.68 -8.70 0.10
N ALA A 83 11.86 -8.83 -0.53
CA ALA A 83 13.07 -8.16 -0.05
C ALA A 83 12.94 -6.62 -0.06
N TYR A 84 12.32 -6.04 -1.09
CA TYR A 84 12.08 -4.59 -1.16
C TYR A 84 11.02 -4.14 -0.16
N PHE A 85 9.92 -4.86 -0.01
CA PHE A 85 8.92 -4.54 1.03
C PHE A 85 9.51 -4.67 2.43
N LYS A 86 10.40 -5.64 2.68
CA LYS A 86 11.10 -5.78 3.95
C LYS A 86 12.00 -4.58 4.25
N LYS A 87 12.72 -4.07 3.25
CA LYS A 87 13.49 -2.83 3.40
C LYS A 87 12.59 -1.62 3.65
N ALA A 88 11.47 -1.50 2.93
CA ALA A 88 10.52 -0.41 3.14
C ALA A 88 9.92 -0.42 4.55
N ALA A 89 9.65 -1.60 5.09
CA ALA A 89 9.07 -1.79 6.42
C ALA A 89 10.03 -1.45 7.59
N GLU A 90 11.33 -1.23 7.35
CA GLU A 90 12.25 -0.64 8.33
C GLU A 90 11.84 0.81 8.68
N TYR A 91 11.00 1.42 7.84
CA TYR A 91 10.37 2.72 8.05
C TYR A 91 8.90 2.49 8.43
N GLU A 92 8.49 2.92 9.59
CA GLU A 92 7.22 2.60 10.28
C GLU A 92 5.94 2.70 9.41
N TRP A 93 5.95 3.54 8.37
CA TRP A 93 4.77 3.83 7.53
C TRP A 93 4.52 2.81 6.41
N TYR A 94 5.46 1.88 6.15
CA TYR A 94 5.48 1.10 4.89
C TYR A 94 5.33 -0.41 5.10
N ASN A 95 4.42 -0.81 5.99
CA ASN A 95 4.22 -2.20 6.37
C ASN A 95 3.20 -2.97 5.51
N GLU A 96 2.35 -2.29 4.71
CA GLU A 96 1.28 -2.93 3.93
C GLU A 96 1.82 -4.00 2.98
N GLY A 97 2.90 -3.72 2.26
CA GLY A 97 3.49 -4.67 1.31
C GLY A 97 3.94 -5.99 1.95
N LEU A 98 4.47 -5.96 3.17
CA LEU A 98 4.79 -7.19 3.92
C LEU A 98 3.52 -7.94 4.32
N GLY A 99 2.47 -7.24 4.72
CA GLY A 99 1.17 -7.85 4.99
C GLY A 99 0.66 -8.65 3.79
N ILE A 100 0.74 -8.06 2.59
CA ILE A 100 0.36 -8.72 1.33
C ILE A 100 1.25 -9.94 1.06
N CYS A 101 2.57 -9.82 1.24
CA CYS A 101 3.49 -10.92 1.01
C CYS A 101 3.19 -12.12 1.89
N TYR A 102 2.94 -11.91 3.18
CA TYR A 102 2.57 -13.00 4.10
C TYR A 102 1.16 -13.53 3.87
N GLU A 103 0.20 -12.71 3.43
CA GLU A 103 -1.15 -13.18 3.09
C GLU A 103 -1.15 -14.10 1.87
N MET A 104 -0.35 -13.78 0.85
CA MET A 104 -0.36 -14.45 -0.46
C MET A 104 0.81 -15.42 -0.68
N GLY A 105 1.75 -15.54 0.27
CA GLY A 105 2.95 -16.37 0.11
C GLY A 105 3.91 -15.83 -0.96
N ILE A 106 4.07 -14.50 -1.08
CA ILE A 106 4.90 -13.86 -2.11
C ILE A 106 6.33 -13.73 -1.59
N GLY A 107 7.23 -14.56 -2.12
CA GLY A 107 8.65 -14.58 -1.74
C GLY A 107 8.92 -15.07 -0.31
N VAL A 108 7.90 -15.54 0.38
CA VAL A 108 7.92 -16.06 1.75
C VAL A 108 6.80 -17.08 1.90
N GLU A 109 6.91 -18.01 2.84
CA GLU A 109 5.78 -18.89 3.21
C GLU A 109 4.61 -18.05 3.75
N ASP A 110 3.39 -18.38 3.32
CA ASP A 110 2.18 -17.70 3.78
C ASP A 110 2.00 -17.84 5.29
N ASN A 111 1.60 -16.76 5.94
CA ASN A 111 1.43 -16.69 7.37
C ASN A 111 0.40 -15.63 7.76
N GLU A 112 -0.82 -16.08 8.03
CA GLU A 112 -1.93 -15.20 8.38
C GLU A 112 -1.66 -14.34 9.62
N THR A 113 -0.93 -14.86 10.61
CA THR A 113 -0.59 -14.13 11.85
C THR A 113 0.40 -13.00 11.58
N GLU A 114 1.43 -13.24 10.76
CA GLU A 114 2.35 -12.19 10.34
C GLU A 114 1.66 -11.18 9.41
N ALA A 115 0.80 -11.64 8.49
CA ALA A 115 0.01 -10.75 7.65
C ALA A 115 -0.85 -9.79 8.50
N PHE A 116 -1.61 -10.32 9.45
CA PHE A 116 -2.41 -9.54 10.39
C PHE A 116 -1.56 -8.50 11.15
N LYS A 117 -0.40 -8.91 11.67
CA LYS A 117 0.53 -8.03 12.39
C LYS A 117 0.98 -6.85 11.52
N TYR A 118 1.42 -7.09 10.28
CA TYR A 118 1.87 -6.04 9.39
C TYR A 118 0.74 -5.14 8.89
N TYR A 119 -0.46 -5.68 8.65
CA TYR A 119 -1.64 -4.86 8.36
C TYR A 119 -2.00 -3.96 9.53
N THR A 120 -1.96 -4.47 10.77
CA THR A 120 -2.24 -3.66 11.96
C THR A 120 -1.22 -2.55 12.13
N LEU A 121 0.08 -2.84 11.95
CA LEU A 121 1.14 -1.81 11.98
C LEU A 121 0.92 -0.71 10.93
N ALA A 122 0.56 -1.08 9.71
CA ALA A 122 0.25 -0.11 8.65
C ALA A 122 -1.02 0.68 8.95
N ALA A 123 -2.05 0.03 9.49
CA ALA A 123 -3.32 0.64 9.87
C ALA A 123 -3.14 1.67 11.00
N ASP A 124 -2.37 1.34 12.03
CA ASP A 124 -2.05 2.25 13.15
C ASP A 124 -1.31 3.50 12.67
N ASN A 125 -0.57 3.40 11.56
CA ASN A 125 0.09 4.50 10.88
C ASN A 125 -0.79 5.22 9.84
N GLY A 126 -2.09 4.93 9.79
CA GLY A 126 -3.05 5.66 8.96
C GLY A 126 -3.27 5.10 7.56
N ASN A 127 -2.73 3.91 7.22
CA ASN A 127 -3.00 3.31 5.92
C ASN A 127 -4.44 2.76 5.86
N THR A 128 -5.28 3.43 5.07
CA THR A 128 -6.71 3.13 4.95
C THR A 128 -6.99 1.71 4.43
N THR A 129 -6.21 1.23 3.46
CA THR A 129 -6.36 -0.14 2.94
C THR A 129 -6.04 -1.16 4.02
N SER A 130 -4.99 -0.92 4.80
CA SER A 130 -4.61 -1.79 5.91
C SER A 130 -5.60 -1.76 7.06
N MET A 131 -6.23 -0.61 7.36
CA MET A 131 -7.36 -0.53 8.30
C MET A 131 -8.50 -1.48 7.88
N TYR A 132 -8.88 -1.42 6.60
CA TYR A 132 -9.88 -2.33 6.05
C TYR A 132 -9.47 -3.81 6.14
N ARG A 133 -8.22 -4.14 5.78
CA ARG A 133 -7.71 -5.52 5.87
C ARG A 133 -7.64 -6.01 7.31
N THR A 134 -7.23 -5.17 8.27
CA THR A 134 -7.24 -5.47 9.70
C THR A 134 -8.68 -5.73 10.19
N GLY A 135 -9.64 -4.92 9.74
CA GLY A 135 -11.06 -5.14 9.99
C GLY A 135 -11.53 -6.51 9.47
N LEU A 136 -11.13 -6.91 8.25
CA LEU A 136 -11.44 -8.22 7.69
C LEU A 136 -10.81 -9.37 8.50
N CYS A 137 -9.58 -9.20 8.97
CA CYS A 137 -8.92 -10.20 9.83
C CYS A 137 -9.71 -10.44 11.10
N TYR A 138 -10.15 -9.39 11.80
CA TYR A 138 -10.99 -9.52 12.97
C TYR A 138 -12.40 -10.06 12.65
N TYR A 139 -12.98 -9.65 11.51
CA TYR A 139 -14.31 -10.09 11.10
C TYR A 139 -14.36 -11.60 10.80
N ASN A 140 -13.34 -12.11 10.10
CA ASN A 140 -13.27 -13.50 9.68
C ASN A 140 -12.51 -14.41 10.68
N GLY A 141 -11.72 -13.84 11.59
CA GLY A 141 -10.84 -14.60 12.48
C GLY A 141 -9.60 -15.16 11.76
N VAL A 142 -9.05 -14.40 10.78
CA VAL A 142 -7.86 -14.78 10.01
C VAL A 142 -6.63 -14.14 10.66
N GLY A 143 -5.65 -14.94 11.03
CA GLY A 143 -4.43 -14.49 11.72
C GLY A 143 -4.64 -13.98 13.15
N VAL A 144 -5.88 -13.81 13.57
CA VAL A 144 -6.30 -13.35 14.90
C VAL A 144 -7.63 -13.98 15.30
N LYS A 145 -7.91 -14.03 16.61
CA LYS A 145 -9.23 -14.49 17.07
C LYS A 145 -10.33 -13.54 16.57
N GLN A 146 -11.41 -14.11 16.00
CA GLN A 146 -12.58 -13.34 15.55
C GLN A 146 -13.11 -12.41 16.65
N ASN A 147 -13.33 -11.14 16.26
CA ASN A 147 -13.86 -10.11 17.15
C ASN A 147 -14.62 -9.06 16.34
N TYR A 148 -15.93 -9.16 16.29
CA TYR A 148 -16.78 -8.23 15.56
C TYR A 148 -16.72 -6.79 16.09
N ALA A 149 -16.51 -6.56 17.40
CA ALA A 149 -16.40 -5.21 17.94
C ALA A 149 -15.12 -4.50 17.42
N GLU A 150 -13.98 -5.22 17.38
CA GLU A 150 -12.76 -4.69 16.77
C GLU A 150 -12.90 -4.51 15.26
N ALA A 151 -13.55 -5.46 14.57
CA ALA A 151 -13.83 -5.30 13.13
C ALA A 151 -14.65 -4.05 12.85
N TYR A 152 -15.71 -3.82 13.65
CA TYR A 152 -16.56 -2.63 13.51
C TYR A 152 -15.75 -1.33 13.69
N ARG A 153 -14.87 -1.26 14.68
CA ARG A 153 -14.00 -0.11 14.92
C ARG A 153 -13.09 0.15 13.72
N TRP A 154 -12.38 -0.86 13.24
CA TRP A 154 -11.48 -0.72 12.09
C TRP A 154 -12.21 -0.36 10.80
N PHE A 155 -13.39 -0.93 10.54
CA PHE A 155 -14.21 -0.53 9.39
C PHE A 155 -14.73 0.90 9.53
N THR A 156 -15.04 1.35 10.74
CA THR A 156 -15.44 2.76 10.97
C THR A 156 -14.31 3.72 10.61
N ASP A 157 -13.08 3.42 11.08
CA ASP A 157 -11.90 4.24 10.76
C ASP A 157 -11.59 4.23 9.26
N ALA A 158 -11.65 3.07 8.61
CA ALA A 158 -11.42 2.94 7.17
C ALA A 158 -12.50 3.66 6.34
N ALA A 159 -13.78 3.51 6.70
CA ALA A 159 -14.88 4.17 5.99
C ALA A 159 -14.85 5.69 6.17
N GLY A 160 -14.44 6.18 7.36
CA GLY A 160 -14.18 7.60 7.60
C GLY A 160 -13.08 8.17 6.69
N ASN A 161 -12.22 7.32 6.16
CA ASN A 161 -11.20 7.63 5.14
C ASN A 161 -11.63 7.18 3.73
N GLU A 162 -12.93 7.15 3.46
CA GLU A 162 -13.54 6.92 2.14
C GLU A 162 -13.30 5.49 1.56
N ASN A 163 -13.01 4.49 2.41
CA ASN A 163 -12.88 3.11 1.94
C ASN A 163 -14.27 2.49 1.71
N ILE A 164 -14.62 2.27 0.45
CA ILE A 164 -15.93 1.74 0.04
C ILE A 164 -16.17 0.32 0.57
N GLY A 165 -15.13 -0.53 0.59
CA GLY A 165 -15.25 -1.88 1.14
C GLY A 165 -15.58 -1.88 2.64
N ALA A 166 -14.96 -0.98 3.41
CA ALA A 166 -15.25 -0.81 4.83
C ALA A 166 -16.68 -0.26 5.05
N ALA A 167 -17.12 0.70 4.24
CA ALA A 167 -18.49 1.22 4.30
C ALA A 167 -19.53 0.11 4.10
N TYR A 168 -19.32 -0.78 3.11
CA TYR A 168 -20.18 -1.95 2.90
C TYR A 168 -20.25 -2.85 4.13
N TYR A 169 -19.08 -3.18 4.75
CA TYR A 169 -19.06 -4.02 5.96
C TYR A 169 -19.74 -3.32 7.14
N LEU A 170 -19.58 -2.00 7.32
CA LEU A 170 -20.30 -1.25 8.34
C LEU A 170 -21.81 -1.34 8.16
N GLY A 171 -22.31 -1.10 6.97
CA GLY A 171 -23.73 -1.24 6.68
C GLY A 171 -24.26 -2.64 6.99
N LYS A 172 -23.50 -3.68 6.59
CA LYS A 172 -23.82 -5.07 6.92
C LYS A 172 -23.85 -5.31 8.43
N MET A 173 -22.81 -4.87 9.15
CA MET A 173 -22.68 -5.07 10.60
C MET A 173 -23.80 -4.35 11.37
N GLN A 174 -24.16 -3.12 10.99
CA GLN A 174 -25.29 -2.40 11.58
C GLN A 174 -26.63 -3.06 11.28
N MET A 175 -26.81 -3.60 10.07
CA MET A 175 -28.05 -4.31 9.71
C MET A 175 -28.30 -5.52 10.60
N TYR A 176 -27.25 -6.28 10.93
CA TYR A 176 -27.35 -7.56 11.64
C TYR A 176 -26.94 -7.49 13.12
N GLY A 177 -26.42 -6.35 13.61
CA GLY A 177 -25.92 -6.21 14.98
C GLY A 177 -24.64 -6.95 15.25
N GLU A 178 -23.79 -7.10 14.25
CA GLU A 178 -22.48 -7.74 14.39
C GLU A 178 -21.46 -6.77 15.02
N GLY A 179 -21.16 -6.94 16.30
CA GLY A 179 -20.22 -6.09 17.04
C GLY A 179 -20.72 -4.70 17.42
N CYS A 180 -21.95 -4.36 17.08
CA CYS A 180 -22.64 -3.11 17.44
C CYS A 180 -24.11 -3.37 17.72
N THR A 181 -24.82 -2.36 18.25
CA THR A 181 -26.29 -2.41 18.33
C THR A 181 -26.87 -2.34 16.92
N PRO A 182 -27.84 -3.22 16.57
CA PRO A 182 -28.49 -3.18 15.26
C PRO A 182 -29.11 -1.80 14.99
N ASP A 183 -28.81 -1.23 13.86
CA ASP A 183 -29.41 0.04 13.37
C ASP A 183 -29.60 -0.04 11.85
N PRO A 184 -30.74 -0.60 11.39
CA PRO A 184 -31.01 -0.71 9.96
C PRO A 184 -31.18 0.64 9.26
N GLU A 185 -31.56 1.70 9.97
CA GLU A 185 -31.70 3.05 9.38
C GLU A 185 -30.31 3.65 9.09
N ALA A 186 -29.37 3.52 10.03
CA ALA A 186 -27.99 3.92 9.80
C ALA A 186 -27.29 3.03 8.74
N ALA A 187 -27.60 1.74 8.70
CA ALA A 187 -27.02 0.80 7.73
C ALA A 187 -27.26 1.23 6.27
N VAL A 188 -28.46 1.77 5.97
CA VAL A 188 -28.82 2.23 4.60
C VAL A 188 -27.96 3.41 4.15
N GLN A 189 -27.37 4.18 5.06
CA GLN A 189 -26.49 5.31 4.69
C GLN A 189 -25.13 4.86 4.18
N TRP A 190 -24.73 3.64 4.49
CA TRP A 190 -23.44 3.05 4.06
C TRP A 190 -23.56 2.15 2.81
N LEU A 191 -24.77 1.71 2.46
CA LEU A 191 -25.05 0.81 1.35
C LEU A 191 -25.56 1.57 0.12
#